data_c1f9991d872ae1319050f4a4dc5858fe
#
_entry.id   c1f9991d872ae1319050f4a4dc5858fe
#
_cell.length_a   1.000
_cell.length_b   1.000
_cell.length_c   1.000
_cell.angle_alpha   90.00
_cell.angle_beta   90.00
_cell.angle_gamma   90.00
#
_symmetry.space_group_name_H-M   'P 1'
#
loop_
_entity.id
_entity.type
_entity.pdbx_description
1 polymer ?
#
loop_
_entity_poly.entity_id
_entity_poly.type
_entity_poly.pdbx_seq_one_letter_code
_entity_poly.pdbx_strand_id
1 'polypeptide(L)'
;MLDDEQVKAIWCARGGYGTVRIIDLLDFRKFAANPKWVIGYSDITVLHAHLNGRGVETLHAQMPLDIDKKTPETAKSLKELLFGNTYTIRYTDISHMLLFT
;
A
#
# COMPACT_ATOMS: atom_id res chain seq x y z
N MET A 1 2.61 -11.41 -11.30
CA MET A 1 1.63 -10.42 -10.80
C MET A 1 1.90 -9.02 -11.35
N LEU A 2 3.12 -8.50 -11.30
CA LEU A 2 3.40 -7.14 -11.80
C LEU A 2 3.02 -6.98 -13.28
N ASP A 3 3.31 -7.97 -14.10
CA ASP A 3 3.10 -7.95 -15.55
C ASP A 3 1.76 -8.54 -16.01
N ASP A 4 0.97 -9.06 -15.11
CA ASP A 4 -0.32 -9.70 -15.43
C ASP A 4 -1.41 -8.64 -15.55
N GLU A 5 -1.94 -8.44 -16.75
CA GLU A 5 -2.95 -7.42 -17.05
C GLU A 5 -4.32 -7.68 -16.38
N GLN A 6 -4.59 -8.92 -15.99
CA GLN A 6 -5.82 -9.27 -15.30
C GLN A 6 -5.78 -8.90 -13.81
N VAL A 7 -4.58 -8.79 -13.23
CA VAL A 7 -4.39 -8.36 -11.86
C VAL A 7 -4.60 -6.85 -11.76
N LYS A 8 -5.56 -6.41 -10.94
CA LYS A 8 -5.89 -4.99 -10.71
C LYS A 8 -5.30 -4.42 -9.43
N ALA A 9 -5.00 -5.29 -8.47
CA ALA A 9 -4.37 -4.90 -7.21
C ALA A 9 -3.43 -6.00 -6.71
N ILE A 10 -2.32 -5.59 -6.11
CA ILE A 10 -1.37 -6.44 -5.40
C ILE A 10 -1.44 -6.07 -3.93
N TRP A 11 -2.07 -6.91 -3.14
CA TRP A 11 -2.17 -6.73 -1.70
C TRP A 11 -1.09 -7.57 -1.02
N CYS A 12 -0.06 -6.90 -0.52
CA CYS A 12 1.07 -7.58 0.10
C CYS A 12 0.60 -8.28 1.39
N ALA A 13 0.91 -9.56 1.53
CA ALA A 13 0.42 -10.37 2.64
C ALA A 13 0.98 -9.91 3.99
N ARG A 14 2.25 -9.51 4.00
CA ARG A 14 2.99 -9.03 5.18
C ARG A 14 4.24 -8.28 4.74
N GLY A 15 4.82 -7.57 5.69
CA GLY A 15 6.13 -6.97 5.52
C GLY A 15 7.29 -7.97 5.70
N GLY A 16 8.46 -7.47 5.94
CA GLY A 16 9.71 -8.24 6.13
C GLY A 16 10.91 -7.32 5.97
N TYR A 17 11.97 -7.85 5.34
CA TYR A 17 13.22 -7.13 5.06
C TYR A 17 13.74 -7.41 3.65
N GLY A 18 12.92 -8.00 2.78
CA GLY A 18 13.34 -8.52 1.49
C GLY A 18 13.21 -7.54 0.34
N THR A 19 12.30 -6.56 0.42
CA THR A 19 11.99 -5.68 -0.71
C THR A 19 13.20 -4.89 -1.19
N VAL A 20 13.99 -4.32 -0.28
CA VAL A 20 15.20 -3.57 -0.62
C VAL A 20 16.24 -4.40 -1.36
N ARG A 21 16.25 -5.72 -1.13
CA ARG A 21 17.23 -6.63 -1.74
C ARG A 21 16.93 -6.94 -3.20
N ILE A 22 15.68 -6.82 -3.60
CA ILE A 22 15.22 -7.22 -4.93
C ILE A 22 14.73 -6.04 -5.79
N ILE A 23 14.54 -4.87 -5.20
CA ILE A 23 13.89 -3.75 -5.88
C ILE A 23 14.60 -3.36 -7.19
N ASP A 24 15.92 -3.37 -7.20
CA ASP A 24 16.72 -3.03 -8.38
C ASP A 24 16.78 -4.15 -9.43
N LEU A 25 16.32 -5.36 -9.07
CA LEU A 25 16.26 -6.51 -9.97
C LEU A 25 14.91 -6.61 -10.69
N LEU A 26 13.92 -5.82 -10.27
CA LEU A 26 12.58 -5.87 -10.84
C LEU A 26 12.46 -4.96 -12.07
N ASP A 27 11.82 -5.46 -13.10
CA ASP A 27 11.48 -4.70 -14.30
C ASP A 27 10.05 -4.16 -14.18
N PHE A 28 9.92 -2.85 -14.15
CA PHE A 28 8.62 -2.17 -14.03
C PHE A 28 8.08 -1.60 -15.34
N ARG A 29 8.68 -1.90 -16.50
CA ARG A 29 8.26 -1.34 -17.80
C ARG A 29 6.82 -1.72 -18.13
N LYS A 30 6.46 -2.99 -18.00
CA LYS A 30 5.08 -3.46 -18.24
C LYS A 30 4.12 -2.94 -17.17
N PHE A 31 4.55 -2.91 -15.93
CA PHE A 31 3.78 -2.34 -14.84
C PHE A 31 3.45 -0.85 -15.10
N ALA A 32 4.42 -0.07 -15.56
CA ALA A 32 4.23 1.35 -15.86
C ALA A 32 3.24 1.58 -17.01
N ALA A 33 3.21 0.68 -17.99
CA ALA A 33 2.24 0.74 -19.10
C ALA A 33 0.81 0.38 -18.66
N ASN A 34 0.65 -0.46 -17.63
CA ASN A 34 -0.65 -0.89 -17.09
C ASN A 34 -0.58 -0.96 -15.56
N PRO A 35 -0.51 0.19 -14.88
CA PRO A 35 -0.33 0.24 -13.44
C PRO A 35 -1.54 -0.35 -12.71
N LYS A 36 -1.27 -0.90 -11.53
CA LYS A 36 -2.26 -1.48 -10.64
C LYS A 36 -2.00 -1.04 -9.21
N TRP A 37 -2.98 -1.17 -8.36
CA TRP A 37 -2.81 -0.85 -6.95
C TRP A 37 -1.76 -1.75 -6.31
N VAL A 38 -0.84 -1.15 -5.56
CA VAL A 38 0.07 -1.83 -4.66
C VAL A 38 -0.25 -1.38 -3.24
N ILE A 39 -0.53 -2.34 -2.36
CA ILE A 39 -1.09 -2.10 -1.03
C ILE A 39 -0.22 -2.77 0.01
N GLY A 40 0.18 -2.03 1.02
CA GLY A 40 0.97 -2.54 2.14
C GLY A 40 1.63 -1.42 2.93
N TYR A 41 2.44 -1.79 3.90
CA TYR A 41 3.23 -0.86 4.73
C TYR A 41 4.52 -1.52 5.20
N SER A 42 5.28 -0.88 6.09
CA SER A 42 6.54 -1.41 6.60
C SER A 42 7.57 -1.63 5.49
N ASP A 43 8.07 -2.84 5.27
CA ASP A 43 9.01 -3.20 4.21
C ASP A 43 8.53 -2.78 2.80
N ILE A 44 7.21 -2.79 2.57
CA ILE A 44 6.61 -2.39 1.30
C ILE A 44 6.80 -0.89 1.01
N THR A 45 7.17 -0.10 2.00
CA THR A 45 7.50 1.32 1.81
C THR A 45 8.61 1.54 0.78
N VAL A 46 9.56 0.62 0.68
CA VAL A 46 10.60 0.64 -0.37
C VAL A 46 9.97 0.57 -1.76
N LEU A 47 8.99 -0.32 -1.95
CA LEU A 47 8.27 -0.45 -3.21
C LEU A 47 7.40 0.78 -3.49
N HIS A 48 6.71 1.32 -2.48
CA HIS A 48 5.95 2.56 -2.61
C HIS A 48 6.84 3.71 -3.10
N ALA A 49 7.98 3.94 -2.45
CA ALA A 49 8.91 5.00 -2.85
C ALA A 49 9.38 4.83 -4.29
N HIS A 50 9.70 3.60 -4.69
CA HIS A 50 10.15 3.29 -6.04
C HIS A 50 9.07 3.56 -7.11
N LEU A 51 7.83 3.17 -6.85
CA LEU A 51 6.70 3.38 -7.77
C LEU A 51 6.25 4.84 -7.80
N ASN A 52 6.19 5.51 -6.65
CA ASN A 52 5.84 6.92 -6.58
C ASN A 52 6.86 7.79 -7.33
N GLY A 53 8.15 7.46 -7.26
CA GLY A 53 9.19 8.11 -8.06
C GLY A 53 8.98 7.97 -9.58
N ARG A 54 8.15 7.03 -10.02
CA ARG A 54 7.74 6.82 -11.41
C ARG A 54 6.34 7.39 -11.73
N GLY A 55 5.75 8.13 -10.81
CA GLY A 55 4.43 8.74 -11.00
C GLY A 55 3.25 7.78 -10.78
N VAL A 56 3.45 6.64 -10.15
CA VAL A 56 2.39 5.68 -9.86
C VAL A 56 1.93 5.81 -8.41
N GLU A 57 0.64 6.04 -8.21
CA GLU A 57 0.03 6.07 -6.88
C GLU A 57 -0.05 4.67 -6.26
N THR A 58 0.15 4.59 -4.96
CA THR A 58 0.09 3.35 -4.18
C THR A 58 -0.66 3.59 -2.87
N LEU A 59 -1.08 2.52 -2.19
CA LEU A 59 -1.80 2.61 -0.93
C LEU A 59 -0.94 2.12 0.24
N HIS A 60 -0.52 3.05 1.10
CA HIS A 60 0.07 2.72 2.40
C HIS A 60 -1.05 2.33 3.37
N ALA A 61 -1.35 1.03 3.46
CA ALA A 61 -2.51 0.51 4.16
C ALA A 61 -2.26 -0.86 4.79
N GLN A 62 -3.20 -1.27 5.65
CA GLN A 62 -3.13 -2.55 6.35
C GLN A 62 -3.00 -3.72 5.37
N MET A 63 -2.12 -4.65 5.70
CA MET A 63 -1.94 -5.92 5.00
C MET A 63 -2.86 -7.00 5.57
N PRO A 64 -3.06 -8.14 4.87
CA PRO A 64 -3.89 -9.24 5.36
C PRO A 64 -3.48 -9.77 6.73
N LEU A 65 -2.18 -9.80 7.02
CA LEU A 65 -1.71 -10.22 8.33
C LEU A 65 -2.31 -9.35 9.44
N ASP A 66 -2.98 -9.99 10.39
CA ASP A 66 -3.62 -9.36 11.55
C ASP A 66 -4.72 -8.32 11.24
N ILE A 67 -5.30 -8.33 10.04
CA ILE A 67 -6.37 -7.40 9.69
C ILE A 67 -7.61 -7.59 10.57
N ASP A 68 -7.88 -8.82 10.98
CA ASP A 68 -8.98 -9.20 11.87
C ASP A 68 -8.84 -8.62 13.29
N LYS A 69 -7.60 -8.26 13.69
CA LYS A 69 -7.30 -7.63 14.97
C LYS A 69 -7.40 -6.10 14.94
N LYS A 70 -7.68 -5.52 13.78
CA LYS A 70 -7.79 -4.07 13.59
C LYS A 70 -9.25 -3.62 13.73
N THR A 71 -9.44 -2.31 13.83
CA THR A 71 -10.80 -1.74 13.87
C THR A 71 -11.53 -1.98 12.54
N PRO A 72 -12.87 -2.05 12.55
CA PRO A 72 -13.66 -2.19 11.32
C PRO A 72 -13.40 -1.08 10.28
N GLU A 73 -13.06 0.12 10.73
CA GLU A 73 -12.74 1.26 9.87
C GLU A 73 -11.51 0.98 8.99
N THR A 74 -10.57 0.17 9.46
CA THR A 74 -9.36 -0.19 8.71
C THR A 74 -9.73 -0.90 7.39
N ALA A 75 -10.56 -1.93 7.45
CA ALA A 75 -11.00 -2.65 6.27
C ALA A 75 -11.97 -1.80 5.41
N LYS A 76 -12.85 -1.05 6.06
CA LYS A 76 -13.80 -0.17 5.37
C LYS A 76 -13.09 0.90 4.55
N SER A 77 -12.14 1.62 5.13
CA SER A 77 -11.41 2.68 4.43
C SER A 77 -10.65 2.14 3.22
N LEU A 78 -10.01 0.99 3.36
CA LEU A 78 -9.32 0.35 2.25
C LEU A 78 -10.28 -0.04 1.13
N LYS A 79 -11.42 -0.65 1.47
CA LYS A 79 -12.46 -1.01 0.50
C LYS A 79 -12.98 0.21 -0.24
N GLU A 80 -13.32 1.29 0.45
CA GLU A 80 -13.82 2.51 -0.18
C GLU A 80 -12.82 3.06 -1.20
N LEU A 81 -11.54 3.17 -0.84
CA LEU A 81 -10.51 3.66 -1.74
C LEU A 81 -10.31 2.77 -2.98
N LEU A 82 -10.30 1.44 -2.80
CA LEU A 82 -10.13 0.50 -3.91
C LEU A 82 -11.30 0.52 -4.91
N PHE A 83 -12.49 0.84 -4.46
CA PHE A 83 -13.67 0.93 -5.31
C PHE A 83 -14.00 2.37 -5.78
N GLY A 84 -13.02 3.27 -5.70
CA GLY A 84 -13.09 4.60 -6.30
C GLY A 84 -13.82 5.64 -5.44
N ASN A 85 -14.09 5.34 -4.17
CA ASN A 85 -14.68 6.28 -3.24
C ASN A 85 -13.61 7.06 -2.47
N THR A 86 -13.97 8.24 -1.96
CA THR A 86 -13.11 8.98 -1.03
C THR A 86 -13.40 8.55 0.40
N TYR A 87 -12.37 8.53 1.24
CA TYR A 87 -12.52 8.23 2.65
C TYR A 87 -11.72 9.23 3.50
N THR A 88 -12.40 9.84 4.46
CA THR A 88 -11.76 10.80 5.38
C THR A 88 -11.53 10.14 6.73
N ILE A 89 -10.28 10.09 7.17
CA ILE A 89 -9.92 9.64 8.52
C ILE A 89 -9.96 10.86 9.44
N ARG A 90 -10.74 10.77 10.52
CA ARG A 90 -10.84 11.82 11.52
C ARG A 90 -10.28 11.32 12.85
N TYR A 91 -9.39 12.09 13.44
CA TYR A 91 -8.89 11.86 14.78
C TYR A 91 -9.67 12.75 15.76
N THR A 92 -10.28 12.14 16.75
CA THR A 92 -11.03 12.85 17.79
C THR A 92 -10.23 13.06 19.07
N ASP A 93 -9.17 12.27 19.24
CA ASP A 93 -8.26 12.37 20.38
C ASP A 93 -6.81 12.42 19.92
N ILE A 94 -6.19 13.56 20.10
CA ILE A 94 -4.78 13.80 19.77
C ILE A 94 -3.86 13.79 21.01
N SER A 95 -4.40 13.49 22.19
CA SER A 95 -3.68 13.53 23.47
C SER A 95 -2.50 12.57 23.53
N HIS A 96 -2.53 11.51 22.71
CA HIS A 96 -1.47 10.50 22.61
C HIS A 96 -0.58 10.65 21.38
N MET A 97 -0.74 11.71 20.58
CA MET A 97 0.13 11.94 19.43
C MET A 97 1.50 12.42 19.88
N LEU A 98 2.55 11.73 19.41
CA LEU A 98 3.92 12.18 19.54
C LEU A 98 4.28 13.01 18.29
N LEU A 99 4.64 14.27 18.50
CA LEU A 99 5.16 15.14 17.45
C LEU A 99 6.67 15.04 17.45
N PHE A 100 7.23 14.57 16.34
CA PHE A 100 8.67 14.61 16.08
C PHE A 100 8.97 15.85 15.24
N THR A 101 9.75 16.73 15.80
CA THR A 101 10.23 17.93 15.10
C THR A 101 11.67 17.75 14.65
#